data_6711fb7a265f818c92e077b75bdf4199
#
_entry.id   6711fb7a265f818c92e077b75bdf4199
#
_cell.length_a   1.000
_cell.length_b   1.000
_cell.length_c   1.000
_cell.angle_alpha   90.00
_cell.angle_beta   90.00
_cell.angle_gamma   90.00
#
_symmetry.space_group_name_H-M   'P 1'
#
loop_
_entity.id
_entity.type
_entity.pdbx_description
1 polymer ?
#
loop_
_entity_poly.entity_id
_entity_poly.type
_entity_poly.pdbx_seq_one_letter_code
_entity_poly.pdbx_strand_id
1 'polypeptide(L)'
;MVGYLVWRERGWRIRYFEEEFCHVSLWRVELPRNSHPDRTVQRALTTLRRHGVTRLLADDATLLPPVATGPLWRALAGQAGLVALARRGLPPRPTLVWVRAKQADRSVVACCTALAPVVRGLALEIPDCEGLAWNLQRRFGLPILARGGDLTVNFTDHGAGIVLSGNTPHPQGLTLSCPGVLLPEDCPREGVLAYLVEQGAVHWQDVRVVATACHSTDLVL
;
A
#
# COMPACT_ATOMS: atom_id res chain seq x y z
N MET A 1 -0.68 0.38 -21.17
CA MET A 1 0.77 0.33 -20.88
C MET A 1 1.06 1.29 -19.74
N VAL A 2 2.04 0.99 -18.90
CA VAL A 2 2.37 1.75 -17.69
C VAL A 2 3.82 2.21 -17.74
N GLY A 3 4.13 3.37 -17.14
CA GLY A 3 5.48 3.86 -17.00
C GLY A 3 5.74 4.44 -15.61
N TYR A 4 6.99 4.66 -15.28
CA TYR A 4 7.40 5.33 -14.06
C TYR A 4 8.59 6.27 -14.30
N LEU A 5 8.70 7.27 -13.44
CA LEU A 5 9.69 8.34 -13.53
C LEU A 5 10.71 8.18 -12.40
N VAL A 6 11.99 8.30 -12.73
CA VAL A 6 13.10 8.25 -11.78
C VAL A 6 13.98 9.48 -11.95
N TRP A 7 14.34 10.14 -10.84
CA TRP A 7 15.29 11.25 -10.87
C TRP A 7 16.72 10.75 -10.86
N ARG A 8 17.54 11.27 -11.79
CA ARG A 8 18.95 10.95 -11.88
C ARG A 8 19.81 12.15 -11.48
N GLU A 9 20.80 11.91 -10.63
CA GLU A 9 21.69 12.98 -10.16
C GLU A 9 22.63 13.53 -11.21
N ARG A 10 23.05 12.69 -12.16
CA ARG A 10 24.01 13.06 -13.21
C ARG A 10 23.40 12.94 -14.60
N GLY A 11 23.75 13.91 -15.47
CA GLY A 11 23.33 13.94 -16.87
C GLY A 11 22.31 15.03 -17.16
N TRP A 12 22.06 15.28 -18.45
CA TRP A 12 21.23 16.39 -18.95
C TRP A 12 20.14 15.94 -19.94
N ARG A 13 20.14 14.66 -20.34
CA ARG A 13 19.15 14.09 -21.27
C ARG A 13 18.19 13.17 -20.53
N ILE A 14 16.92 13.20 -20.95
CA ILE A 14 15.91 12.20 -20.58
C ILE A 14 16.28 10.88 -21.26
N ARG A 15 16.22 9.77 -20.52
CA ARG A 15 16.43 8.43 -21.05
C ARG A 15 15.17 7.61 -20.87
N TYR A 16 14.89 6.73 -21.82
CA TYR A 16 13.74 5.87 -21.85
C TYR A 16 14.23 4.42 -21.95
N PHE A 17 13.68 3.56 -21.12
CA PHE A 17 13.99 2.14 -21.10
C PHE A 17 12.69 1.38 -21.03
N GLU A 18 12.60 0.28 -21.74
CA GLU A 18 11.57 -0.72 -21.54
C GLU A 18 12.14 -1.79 -20.62
N GLU A 19 11.46 -2.03 -19.50
CA GLU A 19 11.83 -3.03 -18.50
C GLU A 19 10.74 -4.08 -18.44
N GLU A 20 11.13 -5.33 -18.19
CA GLU A 20 10.19 -6.43 -18.07
C GLU A 20 10.25 -7.02 -16.66
N PHE A 21 9.07 -7.13 -16.00
CA PHE A 21 8.90 -7.77 -14.71
C PHE A 21 7.80 -8.82 -14.83
N CYS A 22 8.13 -10.09 -14.56
CA CYS A 22 7.17 -11.19 -14.62
C CYS A 22 6.38 -11.21 -15.96
N HIS A 23 7.08 -11.01 -17.09
CA HIS A 23 6.50 -10.94 -18.45
C HIS A 23 5.57 -9.74 -18.70
N VAL A 24 5.64 -8.73 -17.85
CA VAL A 24 4.90 -7.49 -18.03
C VAL A 24 5.89 -6.35 -18.31
N SER A 25 5.72 -5.70 -19.47
CA SER A 25 6.56 -4.56 -19.87
C SER A 25 6.10 -3.26 -19.21
N LEU A 26 7.08 -2.52 -18.68
CA LEU A 26 6.92 -1.18 -18.12
C LEU A 26 7.94 -0.22 -18.74
N TRP A 27 7.56 1.04 -18.85
CA TRP A 27 8.47 2.10 -19.29
C TRP A 27 9.12 2.80 -18.08
N ARG A 28 10.43 2.70 -17.96
CA ARG A 28 11.26 3.49 -17.04
C ARG A 28 11.76 4.75 -17.73
N VAL A 29 11.58 5.89 -17.12
CA VAL A 29 12.05 7.17 -17.61
C VAL A 29 12.95 7.84 -16.59
N GLU A 30 14.23 7.98 -16.94
CA GLU A 30 15.20 8.69 -16.13
C GLU A 30 15.19 10.18 -16.48
N LEU A 31 14.86 11.00 -15.50
CA LEU A 31 14.81 12.45 -15.60
C LEU A 31 16.08 13.08 -15.03
N PRO A 32 16.75 13.99 -15.73
CA PRO A 32 17.85 14.75 -15.16
C PRO A 32 17.33 15.77 -14.16
N ARG A 33 18.00 15.91 -13.01
CA ARG A 33 17.77 17.04 -12.11
C ARG A 33 18.32 18.30 -12.74
N ASN A 34 17.46 19.19 -13.19
CA ASN A 34 17.81 20.47 -13.83
C ASN A 34 17.00 21.62 -13.24
N SER A 35 17.29 22.85 -13.72
CA SER A 35 16.59 24.07 -13.27
C SER A 35 15.12 24.17 -13.70
N HIS A 36 14.64 23.26 -14.56
CA HIS A 36 13.28 23.28 -15.08
C HIS A 36 12.60 21.89 -14.97
N PRO A 37 12.38 21.38 -13.74
CA PRO A 37 11.85 20.03 -13.54
C PRO A 37 10.50 19.83 -14.22
N ASP A 38 9.58 20.80 -14.13
CA ASP A 38 8.24 20.68 -14.70
C ASP A 38 8.26 20.52 -16.22
N ARG A 39 9.08 21.30 -16.93
CA ARG A 39 9.22 21.16 -18.39
C ARG A 39 9.81 19.82 -18.80
N THR A 40 10.72 19.29 -17.98
CA THR A 40 11.38 18.00 -18.21
C THR A 40 10.37 16.88 -18.02
N VAL A 41 9.57 16.91 -16.96
CA VAL A 41 8.46 15.98 -16.70
C VAL A 41 7.44 16.04 -17.85
N GLN A 42 6.99 17.23 -18.25
CA GLN A 42 6.04 17.41 -19.33
C GLN A 42 6.51 16.81 -20.68
N ARG A 43 7.78 16.98 -21.02
CA ARG A 43 8.38 16.37 -22.21
C ARG A 43 8.39 14.85 -22.10
N ALA A 44 8.77 14.31 -20.95
CA ALA A 44 8.77 12.88 -20.70
C ALA A 44 7.36 12.28 -20.84
N LEU A 45 6.36 12.90 -20.22
CA LEU A 45 4.97 12.45 -20.29
C LEU A 45 4.41 12.52 -21.71
N THR A 46 4.76 13.56 -22.50
CA THR A 46 4.36 13.65 -23.90
C THR A 46 4.94 12.51 -24.73
N THR A 47 6.18 12.14 -24.49
CA THR A 47 6.83 11.01 -25.17
C THR A 47 6.22 9.68 -24.75
N LEU A 48 6.02 9.46 -23.45
CA LEU A 48 5.37 8.26 -22.93
C LEU A 48 3.98 8.03 -23.54
N ARG A 49 3.18 9.09 -23.66
CA ARG A 49 1.84 9.02 -24.31
C ARG A 49 1.94 8.56 -25.75
N ARG A 50 2.95 9.01 -26.53
CA ARG A 50 3.18 8.56 -27.91
C ARG A 50 3.54 7.08 -27.98
N HIS A 51 4.16 6.53 -26.93
CA HIS A 51 4.43 5.10 -26.77
C HIS A 51 3.25 4.32 -26.16
N GLY A 52 2.07 4.94 -26.04
CA GLY A 52 0.87 4.27 -25.54
C GLY A 52 0.83 4.08 -24.02
N VAL A 53 1.68 4.79 -23.27
CA VAL A 53 1.61 4.80 -21.80
C VAL A 53 0.44 5.66 -21.36
N THR A 54 -0.49 5.06 -20.64
CA THR A 54 -1.73 5.68 -20.18
C THR A 54 -1.77 5.94 -18.67
N ARG A 55 -0.89 5.30 -17.91
CA ARG A 55 -0.83 5.37 -16.45
C ARG A 55 0.62 5.46 -15.97
N LEU A 56 0.83 6.06 -14.80
CA LEU A 56 2.14 6.15 -14.13
C LEU A 56 2.13 5.41 -12.80
N LEU A 57 3.28 4.85 -12.45
CA LEU A 57 3.56 4.28 -11.13
C LEU A 57 4.17 5.36 -10.20
N ALA A 58 3.53 6.51 -10.10
CA ALA A 58 4.00 7.61 -9.26
C ALA A 58 2.85 8.11 -8.39
N ASP A 59 3.20 8.60 -7.20
CA ASP A 59 2.23 9.16 -6.26
C ASP A 59 1.68 10.51 -6.74
N ASP A 60 2.50 11.27 -7.46
CA ASP A 60 2.09 12.54 -8.05
C ASP A 60 1.40 12.31 -9.40
N ALA A 61 0.08 12.44 -9.36
CA ALA A 61 -0.78 12.40 -10.55
C ALA A 61 -0.68 13.71 -11.32
N THR A 62 0.43 13.94 -11.99
CA THR A 62 0.58 15.14 -12.83
C THR A 62 -0.37 15.08 -14.04
N LEU A 63 0.00 14.46 -15.14
CA LEU A 63 -0.85 14.41 -16.34
C LEU A 63 -1.39 13.03 -16.69
N LEU A 64 -0.97 12.01 -15.97
CA LEU A 64 -1.45 10.63 -16.11
C LEU A 64 -1.94 10.13 -14.76
N PRO A 65 -3.07 9.39 -14.72
CA PRO A 65 -3.56 8.84 -13.47
C PRO A 65 -2.55 7.85 -12.87
N PRO A 66 -2.37 7.83 -11.55
CA PRO A 66 -1.51 6.85 -10.89
C PRO A 66 -2.13 5.44 -10.96
N VAL A 67 -1.28 4.43 -10.84
CA VAL A 67 -1.74 3.07 -10.58
C VAL A 67 -2.25 3.00 -9.15
N ALA A 68 -3.48 2.51 -8.97
CA ALA A 68 -4.11 2.43 -7.67
C ALA A 68 -3.51 1.29 -6.83
N THR A 69 -2.85 1.62 -5.73
CA THR A 69 -2.33 0.64 -4.74
C THR A 69 -3.35 0.29 -3.67
N GLY A 70 -4.38 1.12 -3.50
CA GLY A 70 -5.41 0.97 -2.47
C GLY A 70 -6.12 -0.39 -2.46
N PRO A 71 -6.54 -0.96 -3.59
CA PRO A 71 -7.15 -2.29 -3.62
C PRO A 71 -6.23 -3.38 -3.06
N LEU A 72 -4.92 -3.35 -3.38
CA LEU A 72 -3.94 -4.29 -2.88
C LEU A 72 -3.71 -4.12 -1.37
N TRP A 73 -3.53 -2.88 -0.90
CA TRP A 73 -3.40 -2.58 0.53
C TRP A 73 -4.63 -3.03 1.33
N ARG A 74 -5.85 -2.82 0.81
CA ARG A 74 -7.08 -3.28 1.46
C ARG A 74 -7.17 -4.82 1.51
N ALA A 75 -6.73 -5.51 0.46
CA ALA A 75 -6.67 -6.98 0.47
C ALA A 75 -5.69 -7.51 1.53
N LEU A 76 -4.61 -6.78 1.80
CA LEU A 76 -3.56 -7.12 2.76
C LEU A 76 -3.76 -6.48 4.15
N ALA A 77 -4.90 -5.87 4.43
CA ALA A 77 -5.15 -5.11 5.65
C ALA A 77 -4.93 -5.92 6.94
N GLY A 78 -5.30 -7.19 6.94
CA GLY A 78 -5.04 -8.09 8.08
C GLY A 78 -3.54 -8.28 8.34
N GLN A 79 -2.74 -8.50 7.29
CA GLN A 79 -1.29 -8.56 7.40
C GLN A 79 -0.69 -7.23 7.88
N ALA A 80 -1.18 -6.11 7.34
CA ALA A 80 -0.75 -4.78 7.76
C ALA A 80 -0.97 -4.55 9.26
N GLY A 81 -2.11 -4.97 9.78
CA GLY A 81 -2.41 -4.93 11.21
C GLY A 81 -1.42 -5.76 12.02
N LEU A 82 -1.15 -7.00 11.63
CA LEU A 82 -0.21 -7.89 12.34
C LEU A 82 1.23 -7.36 12.32
N VAL A 83 1.71 -6.90 11.17
CA VAL A 83 3.06 -6.32 11.04
C VAL A 83 3.19 -5.04 11.87
N ALA A 84 2.16 -4.20 11.89
CA ALA A 84 2.17 -3.00 12.70
C ALA A 84 2.14 -3.28 14.21
N LEU A 85 1.44 -4.32 14.67
CA LEU A 85 1.51 -4.77 16.06
C LEU A 85 2.94 -5.17 16.43
N ALA A 86 3.56 -6.01 15.61
CA ALA A 86 4.95 -6.46 15.82
C ALA A 86 5.93 -5.27 15.84
N ARG A 87 5.80 -4.34 14.89
CA ARG A 87 6.64 -3.14 14.80
C ARG A 87 6.53 -2.23 16.04
N ARG A 88 5.34 -2.12 16.62
CA ARG A 88 5.10 -1.32 17.84
C ARG A 88 5.45 -2.08 19.13
N GLY A 89 5.92 -3.30 19.05
CA GLY A 89 6.17 -4.15 20.21
C GLY A 89 4.90 -4.50 20.99
N LEU A 90 3.75 -4.43 20.34
CA LEU A 90 2.46 -4.77 20.94
C LEU A 90 2.23 -6.29 20.84
N PRO A 91 2.22 -7.03 21.96
CA PRO A 91 1.91 -8.45 21.90
C PRO A 91 0.45 -8.63 21.47
N PRO A 92 0.15 -9.51 20.49
CA PRO A 92 -1.20 -9.60 19.91
C PRO A 92 -2.29 -9.97 20.94
N ARG A 93 -2.04 -10.98 21.79
CA ARG A 93 -3.05 -11.49 22.73
C ARG A 93 -3.63 -10.49 23.73
N PRO A 94 -2.87 -9.57 24.36
CA PRO A 94 -3.47 -8.53 25.20
C PRO A 94 -4.02 -7.33 24.43
N THR A 95 -3.76 -7.24 23.11
CA THR A 95 -4.06 -6.05 22.31
C THR A 95 -5.48 -6.05 21.77
N LEU A 96 -6.13 -4.89 21.86
CA LEU A 96 -7.38 -4.57 21.17
C LEU A 96 -7.07 -3.87 19.85
N VAL A 97 -7.64 -4.35 18.75
CA VAL A 97 -7.51 -3.69 17.45
C VAL A 97 -8.82 -3.01 17.07
N TRP A 98 -8.73 -1.73 16.74
CA TRP A 98 -9.85 -0.94 16.32
C TRP A 98 -9.92 -0.88 14.79
N VAL A 99 -10.99 -1.42 14.22
CA VAL A 99 -11.26 -1.40 12.77
C VAL A 99 -12.32 -0.35 12.48
N ARG A 100 -11.97 0.62 11.63
CA ARG A 100 -12.85 1.71 11.21
C ARG A 100 -13.13 1.62 9.72
N ALA A 101 -14.39 1.60 9.32
CA ALA A 101 -14.79 1.56 7.92
C ALA A 101 -16.15 2.22 7.69
N LYS A 102 -16.41 2.65 6.46
CA LYS A 102 -17.73 3.18 6.05
C LYS A 102 -18.78 2.08 5.88
N GLN A 103 -18.34 0.85 5.63
CA GLN A 103 -19.20 -0.34 5.46
C GLN A 103 -18.38 -1.62 5.68
N ALA A 104 -19.06 -2.72 6.00
CA ALA A 104 -18.45 -4.04 6.16
C ALA A 104 -18.24 -4.73 4.79
N ASP A 105 -17.38 -4.19 3.94
CA ASP A 105 -17.04 -4.80 2.66
C ASP A 105 -16.14 -6.05 2.81
N ARG A 106 -15.87 -6.72 1.69
CA ARG A 106 -15.07 -7.95 1.66
C ARG A 106 -13.67 -7.77 2.28
N SER A 107 -13.05 -6.63 2.08
CA SER A 107 -11.70 -6.34 2.60
C SER A 107 -11.72 -6.14 4.12
N VAL A 108 -12.73 -5.44 4.62
CA VAL A 108 -12.95 -5.23 6.05
C VAL A 108 -13.24 -6.56 6.76
N VAL A 109 -14.12 -7.38 6.20
CA VAL A 109 -14.45 -8.72 6.74
C VAL A 109 -13.22 -9.61 6.75
N ALA A 110 -12.42 -9.63 5.67
CA ALA A 110 -11.17 -10.39 5.60
C ALA A 110 -10.15 -9.91 6.64
N CYS A 111 -10.00 -8.59 6.82
CA CYS A 111 -9.14 -8.00 7.83
C CYS A 111 -9.54 -8.44 9.24
N CYS A 112 -10.82 -8.28 9.60
CA CYS A 112 -11.33 -8.71 10.91
C CYS A 112 -11.14 -10.22 11.14
N THR A 113 -11.39 -11.03 10.12
CA THR A 113 -11.21 -12.49 10.19
C THR A 113 -9.76 -12.89 10.38
N ALA A 114 -8.82 -12.18 9.75
CA ALA A 114 -7.39 -12.43 9.90
C ALA A 114 -6.86 -12.03 11.29
N LEU A 115 -7.38 -10.96 11.87
CA LEU A 115 -6.95 -10.46 13.18
C LEU A 115 -7.60 -11.21 14.35
N ALA A 116 -8.85 -11.62 14.21
CA ALA A 116 -9.65 -12.23 15.28
C ALA A 116 -8.98 -13.40 16.03
N PRO A 117 -8.29 -14.37 15.38
CA PRO A 117 -7.68 -15.50 16.08
C PRO A 117 -6.45 -15.15 16.90
N VAL A 118 -5.88 -13.96 16.71
CA VAL A 118 -4.57 -13.61 17.30
C VAL A 118 -4.62 -12.46 18.30
N VAL A 119 -5.65 -11.60 18.25
CA VAL A 119 -5.80 -10.45 19.15
C VAL A 119 -6.74 -10.76 20.32
N ARG A 120 -6.68 -9.94 21.39
CA ARG A 120 -7.58 -10.04 22.54
C ARG A 120 -9.03 -9.77 22.17
N GLY A 121 -9.27 -8.81 21.29
CA GLY A 121 -10.59 -8.39 20.86
C GLY A 121 -10.53 -7.39 19.72
N LEU A 122 -11.68 -7.13 19.13
CA LEU A 122 -11.85 -6.14 18.08
C LEU A 122 -12.82 -5.05 18.54
N ALA A 123 -12.52 -3.81 18.20
CA ALA A 123 -13.50 -2.72 18.23
C ALA A 123 -13.90 -2.41 16.79
N LEU A 124 -15.21 -2.38 16.51
CA LEU A 124 -15.75 -2.17 15.18
C LEU A 124 -16.49 -0.84 15.12
N GLU A 125 -15.92 0.16 14.48
CA GLU A 125 -16.60 1.41 14.13
C GLU A 125 -17.02 1.35 12.66
N ILE A 126 -18.07 0.56 12.42
CA ILE A 126 -18.59 0.23 11.10
C ILE A 126 -20.10 0.27 11.19
N PRO A 127 -20.82 1.06 10.39
CA PRO A 127 -22.27 1.04 10.36
C PRO A 127 -22.80 -0.36 10.02
N ASP A 128 -23.94 -0.73 10.61
CA ASP A 128 -24.69 -1.96 10.31
C ASP A 128 -23.81 -3.23 10.32
N CYS A 129 -22.91 -3.34 11.32
CA CYS A 129 -21.94 -4.44 11.41
C CYS A 129 -22.33 -5.54 12.40
N GLU A 130 -23.56 -5.57 12.92
CA GLU A 130 -24.04 -6.54 13.91
C GLU A 130 -23.85 -7.99 13.45
N GLY A 131 -24.16 -8.27 12.18
CA GLY A 131 -23.95 -9.58 11.58
C GLY A 131 -22.49 -10.00 11.55
N LEU A 132 -21.57 -9.06 11.24
CA LEU A 132 -20.13 -9.30 11.29
C LEU A 132 -19.68 -9.55 12.75
N ALA A 133 -20.09 -8.68 13.68
CA ALA A 133 -19.76 -8.81 15.09
C ALA A 133 -20.21 -10.15 15.67
N TRP A 134 -21.44 -10.55 15.39
CA TRP A 134 -22.00 -11.84 15.85
C TRP A 134 -21.20 -13.03 15.27
N ASN A 135 -20.88 -13.01 13.97
CA ASN A 135 -20.09 -14.06 13.33
C ASN A 135 -18.67 -14.19 13.95
N LEU A 136 -18.00 -13.06 14.20
CA LEU A 136 -16.69 -13.04 14.83
C LEU A 136 -16.73 -13.56 16.27
N GLN A 137 -17.71 -13.14 17.08
CA GLN A 137 -17.92 -13.63 18.43
C GLN A 137 -18.18 -15.13 18.45
N ARG A 138 -19.10 -15.61 17.61
CA ARG A 138 -19.45 -17.02 17.53
C ARG A 138 -18.27 -17.90 17.07
N ARG A 139 -17.50 -17.42 16.08
CA ARG A 139 -16.41 -18.22 15.48
C ARG A 139 -15.15 -18.23 16.31
N PHE A 140 -14.79 -17.11 16.92
CA PHE A 140 -13.52 -16.91 17.60
C PHE A 140 -13.64 -16.69 19.10
N GLY A 141 -14.83 -16.50 19.63
CA GLY A 141 -15.05 -16.30 21.06
C GLY A 141 -14.49 -14.98 21.62
N LEU A 142 -14.14 -14.01 20.74
CA LEU A 142 -13.50 -12.77 21.16
C LEU A 142 -14.52 -11.67 21.46
N PRO A 143 -14.24 -10.74 22.41
CA PRO A 143 -15.08 -9.60 22.68
C PRO A 143 -15.07 -8.62 21.49
N ILE A 144 -16.25 -8.11 21.14
CA ILE A 144 -16.41 -7.03 20.16
C ILE A 144 -16.87 -5.78 20.91
N LEU A 145 -16.14 -4.69 20.71
CA LEU A 145 -16.42 -3.37 21.27
C LEU A 145 -16.88 -2.42 20.16
N ALA A 146 -17.54 -1.33 20.55
CA ALA A 146 -17.97 -0.33 19.58
C ALA A 146 -16.83 0.62 19.14
N ARG A 147 -15.89 0.93 20.05
CA ARG A 147 -14.80 1.90 19.82
C ARG A 147 -13.59 1.60 20.69
N GLY A 148 -12.44 2.13 20.23
CA GLY A 148 -11.18 2.14 20.98
C GLY A 148 -10.33 0.90 20.76
N GLY A 149 -9.03 1.07 20.91
CA GLY A 149 -8.04 0.01 20.74
C GLY A 149 -6.62 0.56 20.80
N ASP A 150 -5.68 -0.35 20.97
CA ASP A 150 -4.24 -0.05 21.04
C ASP A 150 -3.65 0.21 19.63
N LEU A 151 -4.25 -0.41 18.62
CA LEU A 151 -3.92 -0.23 17.21
C LEU A 151 -5.20 0.03 16.41
N THR A 152 -5.15 0.99 15.49
CA THR A 152 -6.25 1.28 14.56
C THR A 152 -5.90 0.83 13.15
N VAL A 153 -6.78 0.05 12.51
CA VAL A 153 -6.80 -0.23 11.07
C VAL A 153 -7.94 0.57 10.46
N ASN A 154 -7.61 1.52 9.60
CA ASN A 154 -8.54 2.56 9.17
C ASN A 154 -8.79 2.49 7.65
N PHE A 155 -10.00 2.15 7.25
CA PHE A 155 -10.48 2.15 5.87
C PHE A 155 -11.22 3.44 5.51
N THR A 156 -11.22 4.45 6.41
CA THR A 156 -11.84 5.75 6.16
C THR A 156 -10.79 6.80 5.84
N ASP A 157 -11.22 7.91 5.22
CA ASP A 157 -10.31 8.99 4.79
C ASP A 157 -9.82 9.87 5.96
N HIS A 158 -10.34 9.64 7.17
CA HIS A 158 -10.05 10.48 8.34
C HIS A 158 -9.64 9.64 9.55
N GLY A 159 -8.70 10.15 10.30
CA GLY A 159 -8.25 9.55 11.57
C GLY A 159 -6.85 8.97 11.54
N ALA A 160 -6.38 8.56 12.71
CA ALA A 160 -5.05 7.99 12.92
C ALA A 160 -5.02 6.48 12.67
N GLY A 161 -3.81 5.92 12.68
CA GLY A 161 -3.56 4.48 12.56
C GLY A 161 -3.02 4.08 11.20
N ILE A 162 -3.26 2.82 10.83
CA ILE A 162 -2.91 2.29 9.51
C ILE A 162 -4.01 2.72 8.55
N VAL A 163 -3.80 3.82 7.84
CA VAL A 163 -4.80 4.37 6.90
C VAL A 163 -4.68 3.64 5.56
N LEU A 164 -5.77 3.00 5.14
CA LEU A 164 -5.87 2.20 3.91
C LEU A 164 -6.91 2.76 2.92
N SER A 165 -7.34 3.99 3.16
CA SER A 165 -8.27 4.71 2.29
C SER A 165 -7.58 5.34 1.09
N GLY A 166 -8.38 5.73 0.10
CA GLY A 166 -7.87 6.37 -1.11
C GLY A 166 -7.33 5.40 -2.15
N ASN A 167 -6.84 5.96 -3.25
CA ASN A 167 -6.31 5.17 -4.38
C ASN A 167 -4.86 4.73 -4.15
N THR A 168 -4.07 5.53 -3.44
CA THR A 168 -2.64 5.30 -3.18
C THR A 168 -2.32 5.51 -1.69
N PRO A 169 -2.83 4.63 -0.79
CA PRO A 169 -2.52 4.75 0.64
C PRO A 169 -1.03 4.46 0.90
N HIS A 170 -0.45 5.21 1.85
CA HIS A 170 0.92 5.02 2.33
C HIS A 170 0.90 4.79 3.85
N PRO A 171 0.67 3.56 4.30
CA PRO A 171 0.68 3.26 5.73
C PRO A 171 2.07 3.48 6.32
N GLN A 172 2.19 4.37 7.30
CA GLN A 172 3.49 4.74 7.89
C GLN A 172 4.26 3.52 8.43
N GLY A 173 5.50 3.38 7.93
CA GLY A 173 6.42 2.35 8.36
C GLY A 173 6.08 0.94 7.90
N LEU A 174 5.24 0.81 6.91
CA LEU A 174 4.91 -0.42 6.21
C LEU A 174 5.19 -0.24 4.72
N THR A 175 5.60 -1.31 4.05
CA THR A 175 5.74 -1.38 2.60
C THR A 175 5.38 -2.76 2.09
N LEU A 176 5.24 -2.88 0.77
CA LEU A 176 4.93 -4.14 0.12
C LEU A 176 6.20 -4.81 -0.41
N SER A 177 6.24 -6.13 -0.33
CA SER A 177 7.29 -6.98 -0.90
C SER A 177 6.65 -8.21 -1.54
N CYS A 178 7.28 -8.75 -2.56
CA CYS A 178 6.89 -10.02 -3.15
C CYS A 178 8.14 -10.89 -3.32
N PRO A 179 8.25 -12.02 -2.60
CA PRO A 179 9.34 -12.96 -2.79
C PRO A 179 9.40 -13.42 -4.25
N GLY A 180 10.59 -13.42 -4.83
CA GLY A 180 10.81 -13.81 -6.23
C GLY A 180 10.63 -12.68 -7.26
N VAL A 181 10.16 -11.51 -6.87
CA VAL A 181 10.12 -10.32 -7.75
C VAL A 181 11.26 -9.38 -7.38
N LEU A 182 12.28 -9.35 -8.21
CA LEU A 182 13.43 -8.44 -8.05
C LEU A 182 13.09 -7.10 -8.69
N LEU A 183 12.90 -6.08 -7.85
CA LEU A 183 12.63 -4.72 -8.29
C LEU A 183 13.85 -3.83 -8.02
N PRO A 184 14.20 -2.90 -8.93
CA PRO A 184 15.22 -1.89 -8.69
C PRO A 184 14.91 -1.07 -7.43
N GLU A 185 15.94 -0.58 -6.75
CA GLU A 185 15.79 0.21 -5.51
C GLU A 185 15.04 1.52 -5.74
N ASP A 186 15.24 2.10 -6.92
CA ASP A 186 14.68 3.39 -7.32
C ASP A 186 13.30 3.30 -7.98
N CYS A 187 12.74 2.10 -8.13
CA CYS A 187 11.40 1.95 -8.70
C CYS A 187 10.30 2.18 -7.64
N PRO A 188 9.11 2.68 -8.04
CA PRO A 188 7.96 2.81 -7.16
C PRO A 188 7.37 1.43 -6.84
N ARG A 189 8.01 0.71 -5.92
CA ARG A 189 7.77 -0.72 -5.60
C ARG A 189 6.31 -1.07 -5.42
N GLU A 190 5.58 -0.30 -4.63
CA GLU A 190 4.16 -0.58 -4.35
C GLU A 190 3.29 -0.46 -5.59
N GLY A 191 3.55 0.56 -6.41
CA GLY A 191 2.86 0.76 -7.68
C GLY A 191 3.15 -0.36 -8.67
N VAL A 192 4.41 -0.80 -8.77
CA VAL A 192 4.80 -1.93 -9.63
C VAL A 192 4.10 -3.21 -9.18
N LEU A 193 4.14 -3.54 -7.88
CA LEU A 193 3.47 -4.74 -7.35
C LEU A 193 1.95 -4.69 -7.58
N ALA A 194 1.32 -3.53 -7.33
CA ALA A 194 -0.11 -3.37 -7.58
C ALA A 194 -0.45 -3.58 -9.06
N TYR A 195 0.36 -3.06 -9.96
CA TYR A 195 0.18 -3.24 -11.39
C TYR A 195 0.40 -4.69 -11.83
N LEU A 196 1.43 -5.38 -11.34
CA LEU A 196 1.68 -6.80 -11.63
C LEU A 196 0.52 -7.69 -11.14
N VAL A 197 -0.05 -7.37 -9.97
CA VAL A 197 -1.25 -8.07 -9.46
C VAL A 197 -2.47 -7.76 -10.34
N GLU A 198 -2.65 -6.53 -10.77
CA GLU A 198 -3.74 -6.13 -11.68
C GLU A 198 -3.65 -6.87 -13.03
N GLN A 199 -2.43 -7.08 -13.55
CA GLN A 199 -2.19 -7.84 -14.78
C GLN A 199 -2.26 -9.37 -14.60
N GLY A 200 -2.40 -9.86 -13.36
CA GLY A 200 -2.39 -11.30 -13.07
C GLY A 200 -1.01 -11.96 -13.17
N ALA A 201 0.06 -11.17 -13.30
CA ALA A 201 1.43 -11.66 -13.36
C ALA A 201 1.97 -12.08 -11.98
N VAL A 202 1.41 -11.52 -10.92
CA VAL A 202 1.67 -11.87 -9.52
C VAL A 202 0.33 -12.09 -8.82
N HIS A 203 0.23 -13.15 -8.02
CA HIS A 203 -0.97 -13.34 -7.22
C HIS A 203 -0.90 -12.49 -5.96
N TRP A 204 -1.99 -11.81 -5.59
CA TRP A 204 -2.01 -10.90 -4.43
C TRP A 204 -1.63 -11.59 -3.11
N GLN A 205 -1.86 -12.90 -2.99
CA GLN A 205 -1.48 -13.71 -1.81
C GLN A 205 0.02 -13.91 -1.69
N ASP A 206 0.80 -13.72 -2.76
CA ASP A 206 2.26 -13.81 -2.74
C ASP A 206 2.89 -12.49 -2.30
N VAL A 207 2.12 -11.39 -2.33
CA VAL A 207 2.56 -10.10 -1.81
C VAL A 207 2.51 -10.12 -0.28
N ARG A 208 3.56 -9.58 0.34
CA ARG A 208 3.72 -9.50 1.79
C ARG A 208 3.81 -8.05 2.24
N VAL A 209 3.20 -7.77 3.38
CA VAL A 209 3.45 -6.52 4.10
C VAL A 209 4.69 -6.72 4.94
N VAL A 210 5.64 -5.79 4.86
CA VAL A 210 6.85 -5.78 5.67
C VAL A 210 7.02 -4.43 6.35
N ALA A 211 7.66 -4.43 7.52
CA ALA A 211 8.03 -3.20 8.18
C ALA A 211 9.19 -2.52 7.42
N THR A 212 9.08 -1.23 7.17
CA THR A 212 10.23 -0.46 6.70
C THR A 212 11.24 -0.36 7.84
N ALA A 213 12.53 -0.59 7.54
CA ALA A 213 13.59 -0.34 8.49
C ALA A 213 13.50 1.13 8.94
N CYS A 214 13.42 1.38 10.25
CA CYS A 214 13.66 2.72 10.76
C CYS A 214 15.12 3.05 10.42
N HIS A 215 15.34 3.97 9.48
CA HIS A 215 16.62 4.67 9.45
C HIS A 215 16.67 5.50 10.76
N SER A 216 17.36 4.97 11.74
CA SER A 216 17.72 5.69 12.97
C SER A 216 18.72 6.78 12.58
N THR A 217 18.20 7.89 12.09
CA THR A 217 18.95 9.13 11.90
C THR A 217 18.31 10.20 12.80
N ASP A 218 18.25 9.93 14.11
CA ASP A 218 18.03 10.97 15.12
C ASP A 218 18.47 10.42 16.49
N LEU A 219 19.78 10.14 16.60
CA LEU A 219 20.49 10.16 17.86
C LEU A 219 21.57 11.24 17.72
N VAL A 220 21.14 12.49 17.75
CA VAL A 220 22.02 13.60 18.16
C VAL A 220 21.74 13.82 19.65
N LEU A 221 22.72 13.42 20.44
CA LEU A 221 22.89 13.77 21.84
C LEU A 221 23.05 15.29 21.99
#